data_5c0026c29b32d327b3a33ee8956ee845
#
_entry.id   5c0026c29b32d327b3a33ee8956ee845
#
_cell.length_a   1.000
_cell.length_b   1.000
_cell.length_c   1.000
_cell.angle_alpha   90.00
_cell.angle_beta   90.00
_cell.angle_gamma   90.00
#
_symmetry.space_group_name_H-M   'P 1'
#
loop_
_entity.id
_entity.type
_entity.pdbx_description
1 polymer ?
#
loop_
_entity_poly.entity_id
_entity_poly.type
_entity_poly.pdbx_seq_one_letter_code
_entity_poly.pdbx_strand_id
1 'polypeptide(L)'
;KFLLLDEPFAGVDPIAVEDIQQMIISLKKQNIGVLITDQNVRETLTITDRSYLLHGGKILKSGDAQTLASDEEVRRIYLGKNFKLDQ
;
A
#
# COMPACT_ATOMS: atom_id res chain seq x y z
N LYS A 1 -6.20 0.03 -19.67
CA LYS A 1 -6.06 1.37 -19.14
C LYS A 1 -5.23 1.36 -17.87
N PHE A 2 -4.44 2.40 -17.68
CA PHE A 2 -3.46 2.45 -16.61
C PHE A 2 -3.47 3.82 -15.94
N LEU A 3 -3.38 3.84 -14.62
CA LEU A 3 -3.38 5.09 -13.85
C LEU A 3 -2.21 5.11 -12.88
N LEU A 4 -1.50 6.22 -12.83
CA LEU A 4 -0.40 6.41 -11.89
C LEU A 4 -0.83 7.41 -10.82
N LEU A 5 -0.73 7.01 -9.56
CA LEU A 5 -1.04 7.87 -8.43
C LEU A 5 0.23 8.05 -7.59
N ASP A 6 0.67 9.29 -7.47
CA ASP A 6 1.88 9.61 -6.72
C ASP A 6 1.49 10.18 -5.36
N GLU A 7 1.82 9.45 -4.30
CA GLU A 7 1.59 9.86 -2.91
C GLU A 7 0.13 10.23 -2.61
N PRO A 8 -0.83 9.37 -2.99
CA PRO A 8 -2.25 9.73 -2.80
C PRO A 8 -2.66 9.88 -1.34
N PHE A 9 -1.89 9.31 -0.41
CA PHE A 9 -2.23 9.40 1.02
C PHE A 9 -1.47 10.48 1.77
N ALA A 10 -0.58 11.21 1.10
CA ALA A 10 0.28 12.19 1.78
C ALA A 10 -0.56 13.32 2.35
N GLY A 11 -0.40 13.59 3.65
CA GLY A 11 -1.06 14.70 4.31
C GLY A 11 -2.57 14.58 4.39
N VAL A 12 -3.11 13.38 4.24
CA VAL A 12 -4.55 13.17 4.17
C VAL A 12 -5.09 12.75 5.54
N ASP A 13 -6.24 13.30 5.93
CA ASP A 13 -6.95 12.92 7.15
C ASP A 13 -7.26 11.44 7.17
N PRO A 14 -7.20 10.78 8.33
CA PRO A 14 -7.55 9.34 8.42
C PRO A 14 -8.93 9.01 7.84
N ILE A 15 -9.89 9.89 8.00
CA ILE A 15 -11.23 9.63 7.45
C ILE A 15 -11.19 9.66 5.93
N ALA A 16 -10.47 10.63 5.35
CA ALA A 16 -10.36 10.74 3.90
C ALA A 16 -9.52 9.62 3.30
N VAL A 17 -8.60 9.02 4.07
CA VAL A 17 -7.83 7.88 3.59
C VAL A 17 -8.74 6.74 3.15
N GLU A 18 -9.77 6.45 3.94
CA GLU A 18 -10.72 5.39 3.58
C GLU A 18 -11.41 5.67 2.26
N ASP A 19 -11.78 6.93 2.04
CA ASP A 19 -12.43 7.31 0.78
C ASP A 19 -11.50 7.09 -0.41
N ILE A 20 -10.23 7.45 -0.25
CA ILE A 20 -9.26 7.25 -1.32
C ILE A 20 -9.04 5.76 -1.57
N GLN A 21 -8.96 4.97 -0.51
CA GLN A 21 -8.81 3.52 -0.66
C GLN A 21 -9.98 2.91 -1.41
N GLN A 22 -11.20 3.33 -1.10
CA GLN A 22 -12.39 2.82 -1.77
C GLN A 22 -12.41 3.23 -3.24
N MET A 23 -11.96 4.44 -3.55
CA MET A 23 -11.85 4.90 -4.92
C MET A 23 -10.90 4.01 -5.71
N ILE A 24 -9.74 3.71 -5.14
CA ILE A 24 -8.74 2.89 -5.81
C ILE A 24 -9.26 1.47 -6.03
N ILE A 25 -9.92 0.90 -5.02
CA ILE A 25 -10.53 -0.42 -5.14
C ILE A 25 -11.56 -0.43 -6.27
N SER A 26 -12.35 0.62 -6.36
CA SER A 26 -13.35 0.76 -7.41
C SER A 26 -12.71 0.77 -8.80
N LEU A 27 -11.59 1.48 -8.95
CA LEU A 27 -10.86 1.51 -10.22
C LEU A 27 -10.37 0.12 -10.61
N LYS A 28 -9.87 -0.64 -9.65
CA LYS A 28 -9.41 -2.00 -9.91
C LYS A 28 -10.56 -2.88 -10.40
N LYS A 29 -11.74 -2.71 -9.83
CA LYS A 29 -12.91 -3.47 -10.25
C LYS A 29 -13.34 -3.15 -11.68
N GLN A 30 -12.94 -1.99 -12.18
CA GLN A 30 -13.23 -1.59 -13.56
C GLN A 30 -12.12 -2.01 -14.52
N ASN A 31 -11.22 -2.90 -14.07
CA ASN A 31 -10.09 -3.39 -14.85
C ASN A 31 -9.11 -2.29 -15.24
N ILE A 32 -8.97 -1.29 -14.38
CA ILE A 32 -7.97 -0.26 -14.56
C ILE A 32 -6.75 -0.64 -13.73
N GLY A 33 -5.59 -0.74 -14.38
CA GLY A 33 -4.34 -0.98 -13.66
C GLY A 33 -3.92 0.28 -12.92
N VAL A 34 -3.57 0.15 -11.63
CA VAL A 34 -3.21 1.29 -10.81
C VAL A 34 -1.82 1.08 -10.23
N LEU A 35 -0.93 2.04 -10.46
CA LEU A 35 0.39 2.05 -9.86
C LEU A 35 0.43 3.18 -8.84
N ILE A 36 0.81 2.85 -7.61
CA ILE A 36 0.81 3.81 -6.51
C ILE A 36 2.22 3.92 -5.95
N THR A 37 2.68 5.16 -5.73
CA THR A 37 3.87 5.41 -4.94
C THR A 37 3.44 6.15 -3.68
N ASP A 38 3.90 5.69 -2.51
CA ASP A 38 3.53 6.34 -1.25
C ASP A 38 4.45 5.89 -0.14
N GLN A 39 4.66 6.75 0.84
CA GLN A 39 5.42 6.42 2.04
C GLN A 39 4.54 5.81 3.12
N ASN A 40 3.23 5.88 2.96
CA ASN A 40 2.27 5.33 3.92
C ASN A 40 2.07 3.86 3.63
N VAL A 41 3.02 3.04 4.09
CA VAL A 41 3.06 1.61 3.75
C VAL A 41 1.81 0.88 4.22
N ARG A 42 1.35 1.20 5.44
CA ARG A 42 0.20 0.50 6.01
C ARG A 42 -1.05 0.68 5.15
N GLU A 43 -1.34 1.93 4.79
CA GLU A 43 -2.53 2.24 3.98
C GLU A 43 -2.42 1.66 2.58
N THR A 44 -1.22 1.68 2.02
CA THR A 44 -1.00 1.19 0.66
C THR A 44 -1.11 -0.33 0.59
N LEU A 45 -0.55 -1.04 1.57
CA LEU A 45 -0.60 -2.50 1.55
C LEU A 45 -2.02 -3.05 1.60
N THR A 46 -2.94 -2.34 2.26
CA THR A 46 -4.30 -2.84 2.39
C THR A 46 -5.07 -2.85 1.07
N ILE A 47 -4.57 -2.14 0.05
CA ILE A 47 -5.30 -2.02 -1.21
C ILE A 47 -4.49 -2.45 -2.43
N THR A 48 -3.26 -2.91 -2.25
CA THR A 48 -2.44 -3.32 -3.38
C THR A 48 -2.37 -4.84 -3.49
N ASP A 49 -2.25 -5.31 -4.72
CA ASP A 49 -2.06 -6.74 -4.98
C ASP A 49 -0.59 -7.12 -4.84
N ARG A 50 0.29 -6.22 -5.26
CA ARG A 50 1.72 -6.46 -5.20
C ARG A 50 2.43 -5.15 -4.89
N SER A 51 3.47 -5.21 -4.05
CA SER A 51 4.19 -4.02 -3.63
C SER A 51 5.70 -4.26 -3.64
N TYR A 52 6.42 -3.18 -3.83
CA TYR A 52 7.88 -3.16 -3.73
C TYR A 52 8.24 -2.15 -2.66
N LEU A 53 8.93 -2.60 -1.62
CA LEU A 53 9.34 -1.72 -0.51
C LEU A 53 10.79 -1.32 -0.70
N LEU A 54 11.01 -0.01 -0.74
CA LEU A 54 12.33 0.57 -0.95
C LEU A 54 12.89 1.10 0.37
N HIS A 55 14.15 0.82 0.60
CA HIS A 55 14.81 1.30 1.81
C HIS A 55 16.28 1.51 1.49
N GLY A 56 16.78 2.72 1.81
CA GLY A 56 18.18 3.04 1.54
C GLY A 56 18.53 2.99 0.05
N GLY A 57 17.58 3.35 -0.81
CA GLY A 57 17.81 3.38 -2.25
C GLY A 57 17.77 2.03 -2.94
N LYS A 58 17.36 0.99 -2.22
CA LYS A 58 17.30 -0.37 -2.78
C LYS A 58 15.96 -1.00 -2.47
N ILE A 59 15.59 -2.00 -3.27
CA ILE A 59 14.42 -2.79 -2.98
C ILE A 59 14.73 -3.71 -1.82
N LEU A 60 14.05 -3.47 -0.70
CA LEU A 60 14.22 -4.28 0.50
C LEU A 60 13.48 -5.60 0.37
N LYS A 61 12.22 -5.52 0.01
CA LYS A 61 11.34 -6.68 -0.13
C LYS A 61 10.30 -6.39 -1.21
N SER A 62 9.77 -7.44 -1.82
CA SER A 62 8.66 -7.30 -2.74
C SER A 62 7.78 -8.54 -2.63
N GLY A 63 6.53 -8.40 -3.02
CA GLY A 63 5.60 -9.52 -2.98
C GLY A 63 4.17 -9.04 -2.84
N ASP A 64 3.26 -10.00 -2.63
CA ASP A 64 1.87 -9.63 -2.39
C ASP A 64 1.71 -9.07 -0.97
N ALA A 65 0.56 -8.48 -0.72
CA ALA A 65 0.32 -7.80 0.55
C ALA A 65 0.41 -8.75 1.74
N GLN A 66 -0.09 -9.97 1.57
CA GLN A 66 -0.08 -10.95 2.64
C GLN A 66 1.35 -11.35 3.03
N THR A 67 2.19 -11.59 2.03
CA THR A 67 3.57 -11.95 2.26
C THR A 67 4.32 -10.83 2.97
N LEU A 68 4.13 -9.60 2.51
CA LEU A 68 4.82 -8.46 3.10
C LEU A 68 4.32 -8.16 4.52
N ALA A 69 3.01 -8.29 4.73
CA ALA A 69 2.44 -8.04 6.05
C ALA A 69 2.91 -9.06 7.08
N SER A 70 3.33 -10.24 6.63
CA SER A 70 3.82 -11.30 7.52
C SER A 70 5.33 -11.29 7.69
N ASP A 71 6.05 -10.49 6.90
CA ASP A 71 7.50 -10.46 6.93
C ASP A 71 7.98 -9.73 8.19
N GLU A 72 8.88 -10.36 8.91
CA GLU A 72 9.37 -9.81 10.18
C GLU A 72 10.07 -8.48 10.02
N GLU A 73 10.91 -8.36 8.99
CA GLU A 73 11.66 -7.14 8.76
C GLU A 73 10.74 -5.99 8.33
N VAL A 74 9.78 -6.29 7.47
CA VAL A 74 8.80 -5.29 7.03
C VAL A 74 7.99 -4.78 8.21
N ARG A 75 7.54 -5.70 9.07
CA ARG A 75 6.78 -5.31 10.25
C ARG A 75 7.61 -4.44 11.19
N ARG A 76 8.87 -4.79 11.37
CA ARG A 76 9.75 -4.04 12.27
C ARG A 76 10.02 -2.63 11.78
N ILE A 77 10.20 -2.46 10.47
CA ILE A 77 10.59 -1.18 9.89
C ILE A 77 9.38 -0.29 9.57
N TYR A 78 8.31 -0.89 9.05
CA TYR A 78 7.21 -0.10 8.49
C TYR A 78 5.86 -0.25 9.17
N LEU A 79 5.55 -1.41 9.74
CA LEU A 79 4.16 -1.70 10.12
C LEU A 79 3.90 -1.69 11.62
N GLY A 80 4.87 -2.11 12.42
CA GLY A 80 4.64 -2.31 13.84
C GLY A 80 4.04 -3.68 14.11
N LYS A 81 4.16 -4.16 15.34
CA LYS A 81 3.82 -5.53 15.65
C LYS A 81 2.31 -5.78 15.71
N ASN A 82 1.51 -4.74 15.87
CA ASN A 82 0.06 -4.91 15.99
C ASN A 82 -0.67 -4.73 14.67
N PHE A 83 0.03 -4.44 13.59
CA PHE A 83 -0.62 -4.24 12.30
C PHE A 83 -1.20 -5.55 11.78
N LYS A 84 -2.42 -5.47 11.24
CA LYS A 84 -3.07 -6.59 10.57
C LYS A 84 -3.67 -6.10 9.26
N LEU A 85 -3.47 -6.92 8.25
CA LEU A 85 -4.17 -6.71 7.00
C LEU A 85 -5.58 -7.14 7.20
N ASP A 86 -6.53 -6.34 7.12
CA ASP A 86 -7.79 -6.74 7.43
C ASP A 86 -8.78 -6.84 6.61
N GLN A 87 -9.16 -7.09 6.85
CA GLN A 87 -9.89 -7.14 6.50
C GLN A 87 -10.85 -7.04 6.53
#